data_721d8eb0f21b5b313f2596e57bffa177
#
_entry.id   721d8eb0f21b5b313f2596e57bffa177
#
_cell.length_a   1.000
_cell.length_b   1.000
_cell.length_c   1.000
_cell.angle_alpha   90.00
_cell.angle_beta   90.00
_cell.angle_gamma   90.00
#
_symmetry.space_group_name_H-M   'P 1'
#
loop_
_entity.id
_entity.type
_entity.pdbx_description
1 polymer ?
#
loop_
_entity_poly.entity_id
_entity_poly.type
_entity_poly.pdbx_seq_one_letter_code
_entity_poly.pdbx_strand_id
1 'polypeptide(L)'
;MNMKELVGKKAAEYVESGMTVGLGTGSTAYYFVEEIGRRVKEEGLEIVGVTTSLATKKQAEDLGIPLKSVDEVDYIDVTIDGADEIAPDFSGIKGGGGALLFEKIVAEQSKSVIWIVDESKMVDYLGRFPLPVEVVPYGSEQLFKRFEALGYKPTFRERDGERYLTDSKNYIIDLDVYPIKDPIAFGEKIKGMTGVVEQGLFTNMTDIVL
;
A
#
# COMPACT_ATOMS: atom_id res chain seq x y z
N MET A 1 4.47 -22.16 -11.53
CA MET A 1 3.59 -21.06 -11.13
C MET A 1 4.32 -20.28 -10.03
N ASN A 2 4.42 -18.99 -10.16
CA ASN A 2 5.05 -18.11 -9.17
C ASN A 2 4.09 -17.98 -7.97
N MET A 3 4.59 -17.98 -6.71
CA MET A 3 3.77 -17.83 -5.50
C MET A 3 2.92 -16.56 -5.54
N LYS A 4 3.47 -15.45 -6.03
CA LYS A 4 2.73 -14.18 -6.19
C LYS A 4 1.57 -14.31 -7.18
N GLU A 5 1.75 -15.06 -8.27
CA GLU A 5 0.68 -15.35 -9.22
C GLU A 5 -0.41 -16.20 -8.59
N LEU A 6 -0.01 -17.23 -7.83
CA LEU A 6 -0.95 -18.14 -7.16
C LEU A 6 -1.84 -17.38 -6.18
N VAL A 7 -1.24 -16.59 -5.29
CA VAL A 7 -1.99 -15.85 -4.28
C VAL A 7 -2.83 -14.72 -4.89
N GLY A 8 -2.33 -14.04 -5.94
CA GLY A 8 -3.08 -13.03 -6.67
C GLY A 8 -4.35 -13.59 -7.31
N LYS A 9 -4.25 -14.75 -7.97
CA LYS A 9 -5.40 -15.47 -8.55
C LYS A 9 -6.37 -15.94 -7.47
N LYS A 10 -5.85 -16.46 -6.35
CA LYS A 10 -6.69 -16.89 -5.23
C LYS A 10 -7.47 -15.74 -4.62
N ALA A 11 -6.84 -14.59 -4.48
CA ALA A 11 -7.50 -13.39 -3.96
C ALA A 11 -8.63 -12.88 -4.88
N ALA A 12 -8.52 -13.08 -6.19
CA ALA A 12 -9.57 -12.71 -7.12
C ALA A 12 -10.90 -13.46 -6.89
N GLU A 13 -10.88 -14.62 -6.22
CA GLU A 13 -12.10 -15.37 -5.87
C GLU A 13 -13.00 -14.64 -4.85
N TYR A 14 -12.44 -13.66 -4.10
CA TYR A 14 -13.22 -12.83 -3.17
C TYR A 14 -14.01 -11.71 -3.87
N VAL A 15 -13.82 -11.55 -5.19
CA VAL A 15 -14.47 -10.48 -5.97
C VAL A 15 -15.68 -11.04 -6.72
N GLU A 16 -16.84 -10.40 -6.51
CA GLU A 16 -18.11 -10.74 -7.13
C GLU A 16 -18.64 -9.58 -7.98
N SER A 17 -19.53 -9.89 -8.94
CA SER A 17 -20.17 -8.85 -9.75
C SER A 17 -21.01 -7.89 -8.90
N GLY A 18 -20.95 -6.62 -9.24
CA GLY A 18 -21.61 -5.52 -8.52
C GLY A 18 -20.72 -4.85 -7.48
N MET A 19 -19.54 -5.40 -7.17
CA MET A 19 -18.62 -4.82 -6.18
C MET A 19 -17.88 -3.60 -6.71
N THR A 20 -17.58 -2.67 -5.80
CA THR A 20 -16.49 -1.69 -5.92
C THR A 20 -15.24 -2.30 -5.29
N VAL A 21 -14.16 -2.41 -6.07
CA VAL A 21 -12.95 -3.16 -5.71
C VAL A 21 -11.73 -2.25 -5.66
N GLY A 22 -11.07 -2.19 -4.51
CA GLY A 22 -9.76 -1.55 -4.37
C GLY A 22 -8.67 -2.40 -5.01
N LEU A 23 -8.01 -1.84 -6.02
CA LEU A 23 -6.94 -2.48 -6.78
C LEU A 23 -5.59 -2.01 -6.25
N GLY A 24 -4.90 -2.90 -5.53
CA GLY A 24 -3.63 -2.64 -4.87
C GLY A 24 -2.46 -2.40 -5.82
N THR A 25 -1.31 -2.10 -5.23
CA THR A 25 -0.07 -1.78 -5.94
C THR A 25 1.05 -2.77 -5.57
N GLY A 26 1.95 -3.04 -6.50
CA GLY A 26 3.13 -3.86 -6.28
C GLY A 26 3.09 -5.21 -6.99
N SER A 27 4.19 -5.97 -6.85
CA SER A 27 4.43 -7.15 -7.69
C SER A 27 3.47 -8.32 -7.45
N THR A 28 2.83 -8.40 -6.27
CA THR A 28 1.82 -9.42 -5.99
C THR A 28 0.44 -8.96 -6.43
N ALA A 29 0.09 -7.69 -6.13
CA ALA A 29 -1.14 -7.07 -6.56
C ALA A 29 -1.26 -7.00 -8.10
N TYR A 30 -0.13 -6.91 -8.81
CA TYR A 30 -0.09 -6.98 -10.27
C TYR A 30 -0.82 -8.22 -10.80
N TYR A 31 -0.55 -9.41 -10.25
CA TYR A 31 -1.21 -10.65 -10.71
C TYR A 31 -2.68 -10.73 -10.33
N PHE A 32 -3.07 -10.11 -9.21
CA PHE A 32 -4.48 -9.96 -8.86
C PHE A 32 -5.22 -9.11 -9.90
N VAL A 33 -4.67 -7.94 -10.27
CA VAL A 33 -5.27 -7.05 -11.26
C VAL A 33 -5.34 -7.71 -12.64
N GLU A 34 -4.31 -8.47 -13.05
CA GLU A 34 -4.34 -9.28 -14.28
C GLU A 34 -5.49 -10.29 -14.26
N GLU A 35 -5.69 -11.00 -13.15
CA GLU A 35 -6.77 -11.98 -13.05
C GLU A 35 -8.17 -11.32 -13.06
N ILE A 36 -8.30 -10.17 -12.41
CA ILE A 36 -9.55 -9.38 -12.48
C ILE A 36 -9.83 -8.95 -13.94
N GLY A 37 -8.81 -8.44 -14.65
CA GLY A 37 -8.96 -8.08 -16.06
C GLY A 37 -9.37 -9.26 -16.94
N ARG A 38 -8.78 -10.45 -16.71
CA ARG A 38 -9.17 -11.67 -17.40
C ARG A 38 -10.64 -12.03 -17.12
N ARG A 39 -11.07 -11.97 -15.86
CA ARG A 39 -12.46 -12.29 -15.45
C ARG A 39 -13.47 -11.30 -16.02
N VAL A 40 -13.13 -10.00 -16.05
CA VAL A 40 -13.95 -8.98 -16.72
C VAL A 40 -14.14 -9.32 -18.19
N LYS A 41 -13.06 -9.67 -18.89
CA LYS A 41 -13.08 -9.93 -20.33
C LYS A 41 -13.69 -11.27 -20.72
N GLU A 42 -13.39 -12.34 -19.98
CA GLU A 42 -13.70 -13.74 -20.37
C GLU A 42 -14.91 -14.29 -19.63
N GLU A 43 -15.17 -13.84 -18.40
CA GLU A 43 -16.26 -14.35 -17.55
C GLU A 43 -17.43 -13.34 -17.41
N GLY A 44 -17.25 -12.11 -17.93
CA GLY A 44 -18.28 -11.07 -17.82
C GLY A 44 -18.42 -10.53 -16.38
N LEU A 45 -17.34 -10.53 -15.59
CA LEU A 45 -17.35 -9.94 -14.25
C LEU A 45 -17.61 -8.44 -14.34
N GLU A 46 -18.67 -7.98 -13.67
CA GLU A 46 -19.07 -6.56 -13.65
C GLU A 46 -18.63 -5.91 -12.34
N ILE A 47 -17.59 -5.11 -12.33
CA ILE A 47 -17.09 -4.37 -11.17
C ILE A 47 -16.73 -2.92 -11.52
N VAL A 48 -16.50 -2.12 -10.47
CA VAL A 48 -15.83 -0.83 -10.56
C VAL A 48 -14.53 -0.90 -9.75
N GLY A 49 -13.40 -0.63 -10.37
CA GLY A 49 -12.10 -0.58 -9.72
C GLY A 49 -11.78 0.81 -9.16
N VAL A 50 -11.16 0.87 -7.97
CA VAL A 50 -10.53 2.06 -7.38
C VAL A 50 -9.06 1.73 -7.17
N THR A 51 -8.15 2.49 -7.76
CA THR A 51 -6.72 2.14 -7.78
C THR A 51 -5.91 2.86 -6.71
N THR A 52 -4.88 2.21 -6.21
CA THR A 52 -3.98 2.74 -5.17
C THR A 52 -2.74 3.43 -5.72
N SER A 53 -2.58 3.49 -7.05
CA SER A 53 -1.48 4.20 -7.72
C SER A 53 -1.80 4.48 -9.18
N LEU A 54 -1.06 5.42 -9.79
CA LEU A 54 -1.11 5.68 -11.23
C LEU A 54 -0.61 4.48 -12.06
N ALA A 55 0.32 3.71 -11.54
CA ALA A 55 0.81 2.49 -12.20
C ALA A 55 -0.30 1.43 -12.28
N THR A 56 -1.01 1.18 -11.18
CA THR A 56 -2.15 0.25 -11.16
C THR A 56 -3.32 0.77 -12.00
N LYS A 57 -3.55 2.09 -12.01
CA LYS A 57 -4.54 2.72 -12.87
C LYS A 57 -4.28 2.40 -14.33
N LYS A 58 -3.04 2.61 -14.78
CA LYS A 58 -2.65 2.30 -16.16
C LYS A 58 -2.85 0.81 -16.48
N GLN A 59 -2.42 -0.10 -15.60
CA GLN A 59 -2.61 -1.54 -15.79
C GLN A 59 -4.09 -1.89 -15.95
N ALA A 60 -4.94 -1.38 -15.06
CA ALA A 60 -6.37 -1.65 -15.08
C ALA A 60 -7.06 -1.09 -16.35
N GLU A 61 -6.67 0.12 -16.80
CA GLU A 61 -7.13 0.71 -18.05
C GLU A 61 -6.74 -0.14 -19.27
N ASP A 62 -5.49 -0.60 -19.33
CA ASP A 62 -4.98 -1.48 -20.40
C ASP A 62 -5.73 -2.83 -20.44
N LEU A 63 -6.22 -3.31 -19.31
CA LEU A 63 -7.03 -4.53 -19.17
C LEU A 63 -8.54 -4.32 -19.39
N GLY A 64 -8.98 -3.08 -19.56
CA GLY A 64 -10.39 -2.74 -19.78
C GLY A 64 -11.27 -2.83 -18.52
N ILE A 65 -10.67 -2.76 -17.33
CA ILE A 65 -11.40 -2.72 -16.06
C ILE A 65 -12.04 -1.33 -15.89
N PRO A 66 -13.36 -1.22 -15.67
CA PRO A 66 -14.01 0.06 -15.40
C PRO A 66 -13.47 0.68 -14.11
N LEU A 67 -13.06 1.94 -14.16
CA LEU A 67 -12.47 2.65 -13.01
C LEU A 67 -13.29 3.86 -12.59
N LYS A 68 -13.27 4.15 -11.30
CA LYS A 68 -13.67 5.41 -10.68
C LYS A 68 -12.59 5.91 -9.73
N SER A 69 -12.59 7.21 -9.48
CA SER A 69 -11.84 7.81 -8.37
C SER A 69 -12.46 7.38 -7.04
N VAL A 70 -11.65 7.38 -5.97
CA VAL A 70 -12.15 7.17 -4.61
C VAL A 70 -13.22 8.20 -4.22
N ASP A 71 -13.17 9.41 -4.79
CA ASP A 71 -14.16 10.48 -4.55
C ASP A 71 -15.50 10.28 -5.28
N GLU A 72 -15.58 9.30 -6.21
CA GLU A 72 -16.77 9.02 -7.01
C GLU A 72 -17.55 7.78 -6.53
N VAL A 73 -17.10 7.18 -5.43
CA VAL A 73 -17.73 5.99 -4.83
C VAL A 73 -18.09 6.27 -3.36
N ASP A 74 -19.20 5.72 -2.89
CA ASP A 74 -19.61 5.89 -1.48
C ASP A 74 -18.75 5.05 -0.54
N TYR A 75 -18.30 3.89 -1.01
CA TYR A 75 -17.45 2.92 -0.28
C TYR A 75 -16.81 1.94 -1.27
N ILE A 76 -15.86 1.18 -0.77
CA ILE A 76 -15.21 0.07 -1.46
C ILE A 76 -15.60 -1.22 -0.75
N ASP A 77 -16.10 -2.22 -1.47
CA ASP A 77 -16.55 -3.48 -0.85
C ASP A 77 -15.37 -4.30 -0.34
N VAL A 78 -14.32 -4.43 -1.15
CA VAL A 78 -13.10 -5.13 -0.79
C VAL A 78 -11.90 -4.49 -1.46
N THR A 79 -10.83 -4.27 -0.70
CA THR A 79 -9.52 -3.90 -1.24
C THR A 79 -8.57 -5.07 -1.12
N ILE A 80 -7.88 -5.40 -2.23
CA ILE A 80 -6.86 -6.44 -2.26
C ILE A 80 -5.52 -5.79 -2.62
N ASP A 81 -4.54 -5.89 -1.71
CA ASP A 81 -3.25 -5.21 -1.84
C ASP A 81 -2.11 -6.06 -1.27
N GLY A 82 -0.87 -5.71 -1.60
CA GLY A 82 0.32 -6.30 -1.02
C GLY A 82 0.74 -5.64 0.30
N ALA A 83 1.70 -6.25 0.99
CA ALA A 83 2.39 -5.63 2.12
C ALA A 83 3.89 -5.94 2.09
N ASP A 84 4.71 -5.10 2.73
CA ASP A 84 6.16 -5.29 2.82
C ASP A 84 6.54 -6.11 4.05
N GLU A 85 5.82 -5.93 5.18
CA GLU A 85 5.89 -6.75 6.38
C GLU A 85 4.51 -6.86 7.02
N ILE A 86 4.23 -7.99 7.69
CA ILE A 86 3.02 -8.25 8.47
C ILE A 86 3.40 -8.91 9.80
N ALA A 87 2.97 -8.32 10.91
CA ALA A 87 3.10 -8.88 12.26
C ALA A 87 1.89 -9.79 12.61
N PRO A 88 1.99 -10.62 13.68
CA PRO A 88 0.95 -11.58 14.03
C PRO A 88 -0.43 -10.96 14.38
N ASP A 89 -0.47 -9.68 14.75
CA ASP A 89 -1.69 -8.92 15.03
C ASP A 89 -2.29 -8.26 13.78
N PHE A 90 -1.78 -8.59 12.61
CA PHE A 90 -2.13 -8.01 11.30
C PHE A 90 -1.79 -6.52 11.16
N SER A 91 -0.97 -5.97 12.05
CA SER A 91 -0.28 -4.72 11.74
C SER A 91 0.75 -4.95 10.65
N GLY A 92 0.91 -4.00 9.73
CA GLY A 92 1.85 -4.15 8.63
C GLY A 92 2.60 -2.89 8.26
N ILE A 93 3.69 -3.08 7.49
CA ILE A 93 4.38 -1.99 6.78
C ILE A 93 4.05 -2.11 5.30
N LYS A 94 3.67 -0.99 4.70
CA LYS A 94 3.43 -0.82 3.26
C LYS A 94 4.15 0.44 2.76
N GLY A 95 4.20 0.57 1.45
CA GLY A 95 4.81 1.75 0.81
C GLY A 95 6.19 1.49 0.21
N GLY A 96 6.66 0.24 0.13
CA GLY A 96 7.86 -0.12 -0.61
C GLY A 96 7.81 0.31 -2.08
N GLY A 97 6.64 0.26 -2.69
CA GLY A 97 6.37 0.76 -4.04
C GLY A 97 6.18 2.28 -4.15
N GLY A 98 6.12 3.01 -3.04
CA GLY A 98 5.94 4.46 -2.99
C GLY A 98 4.49 4.94 -3.09
N ALA A 99 3.50 4.06 -2.86
CA ALA A 99 2.07 4.37 -3.01
C ALA A 99 1.31 4.45 -1.67
N LEU A 100 2.03 4.48 -0.54
CA LEU A 100 1.45 4.32 0.81
C LEU A 100 0.27 5.26 1.12
N LEU A 101 0.29 6.48 0.63
CA LEU A 101 -0.79 7.45 0.86
C LEU A 101 -2.08 7.00 0.19
N PHE A 102 -2.04 6.68 -1.11
CA PHE A 102 -3.22 6.21 -1.83
C PHE A 102 -3.67 4.84 -1.35
N GLU A 103 -2.72 3.94 -1.04
CA GLU A 103 -3.02 2.64 -0.43
C GLU A 103 -3.82 2.80 0.87
N LYS A 104 -3.42 3.75 1.75
CA LYS A 104 -4.11 3.98 3.02
C LYS A 104 -5.47 4.62 2.83
N ILE A 105 -5.59 5.62 1.94
CA ILE A 105 -6.87 6.27 1.62
C ILE A 105 -7.88 5.22 1.11
N VAL A 106 -7.46 4.35 0.20
CA VAL A 106 -8.33 3.30 -0.36
C VAL A 106 -8.70 2.27 0.70
N ALA A 107 -7.74 1.86 1.55
CA ALA A 107 -8.01 0.93 2.65
C ALA A 107 -9.02 1.50 3.66
N GLU A 108 -8.91 2.78 4.03
CA GLU A 108 -9.84 3.44 4.96
C GLU A 108 -11.28 3.54 4.43
N GLN A 109 -11.47 3.57 3.10
CA GLN A 109 -12.79 3.59 2.46
C GLN A 109 -13.35 2.18 2.21
N SER A 110 -12.64 1.13 2.60
CA SER A 110 -12.99 -0.25 2.32
C SER A 110 -13.74 -0.90 3.48
N LYS A 111 -14.77 -1.67 3.16
CA LYS A 111 -15.47 -2.52 4.14
C LYS A 111 -14.63 -3.70 4.59
N SER A 112 -13.79 -4.22 3.69
CA SER A 112 -12.85 -5.29 3.97
C SER A 112 -11.55 -5.08 3.22
N VAL A 113 -10.44 -5.43 3.87
CA VAL A 113 -9.10 -5.35 3.29
C VAL A 113 -8.42 -6.72 3.39
N ILE A 114 -7.94 -7.20 2.26
CA ILE A 114 -7.22 -8.47 2.12
C ILE A 114 -5.78 -8.17 1.69
N TRP A 115 -4.81 -8.60 2.48
CA TRP A 115 -3.42 -8.55 2.06
C TRP A 115 -2.96 -9.85 1.46
N ILE A 116 -2.28 -9.73 0.33
CA ILE A 116 -1.72 -10.85 -0.44
C ILE A 116 -0.20 -10.79 -0.42
N VAL A 117 0.41 -11.77 0.21
CA VAL A 117 1.86 -11.80 0.44
C VAL A 117 2.43 -13.21 0.25
N ASP A 118 3.72 -13.31 0.16
CA ASP A 118 4.43 -14.57 0.37
C ASP A 118 4.90 -14.66 1.84
N GLU A 119 5.20 -15.88 2.29
CA GLU A 119 5.57 -16.17 3.68
C GLU A 119 6.75 -15.33 4.21
N SER A 120 7.64 -14.87 3.32
CA SER A 120 8.79 -14.04 3.70
C SER A 120 8.41 -12.67 4.27
N LYS A 121 7.16 -12.26 4.09
CA LYS A 121 6.62 -10.99 4.59
C LYS A 121 6.10 -11.07 6.03
N MET A 122 5.91 -12.30 6.54
CA MET A 122 5.50 -12.51 7.93
C MET A 122 6.68 -12.33 8.86
N VAL A 123 6.54 -11.46 9.86
CA VAL A 123 7.61 -11.12 10.81
C VAL A 123 7.08 -11.11 12.25
N ASP A 124 7.96 -11.37 13.23
CA ASP A 124 7.58 -11.27 14.64
C ASP A 124 7.40 -9.81 15.11
N TYR A 125 8.22 -8.90 14.57
CA TYR A 125 8.19 -7.45 14.83
C TYR A 125 8.42 -6.68 13.54
N LEU A 126 7.66 -5.61 13.35
CA LEU A 126 7.80 -4.70 12.22
C LEU A 126 9.10 -3.88 12.29
N GLY A 127 9.55 -3.41 11.14
CA GLY A 127 10.66 -2.46 11.00
C GLY A 127 11.96 -3.03 10.46
N ARG A 128 12.04 -4.32 10.12
CA ARG A 128 13.18 -4.86 9.33
C ARG A 128 13.17 -4.27 7.93
N PHE A 129 12.00 -4.19 7.33
CA PHE A 129 11.80 -3.33 6.18
C PHE A 129 11.74 -1.89 6.68
N PRO A 130 12.56 -0.96 6.15
CA PRO A 130 12.56 0.43 6.58
C PRO A 130 11.15 1.03 6.47
N LEU A 131 10.71 1.76 7.49
CA LEU A 131 9.40 2.38 7.51
C LEU A 131 9.36 3.56 6.52
N PRO A 132 8.56 3.49 5.45
CA PRO A 132 8.40 4.62 4.54
C PRO A 132 7.58 5.74 5.19
N VAL A 133 8.07 6.97 5.07
CA VAL A 133 7.35 8.18 5.52
C VAL A 133 7.26 9.14 4.34
N GLU A 134 6.05 9.41 3.88
CA GLU A 134 5.78 10.38 2.83
C GLU A 134 5.78 11.79 3.43
N VAL A 135 6.56 12.69 2.84
CA VAL A 135 6.83 14.01 3.38
C VAL A 135 6.74 15.10 2.31
N VAL A 136 6.23 16.27 2.70
CA VAL A 136 6.21 17.44 1.82
C VAL A 136 7.65 17.80 1.44
N PRO A 137 7.98 18.06 0.15
CA PRO A 137 9.33 18.44 -0.28
C PRO A 137 9.88 19.67 0.44
N TYR A 138 9.05 20.70 0.63
CA TYR A 138 9.44 21.89 1.36
C TYR A 138 9.71 21.59 2.83
N GLY A 139 10.93 21.83 3.30
CA GLY A 139 11.34 21.56 4.68
C GLY A 139 11.71 20.11 4.97
N SER A 140 11.74 19.22 3.98
CA SER A 140 12.07 17.80 4.15
C SER A 140 13.46 17.56 4.73
N GLU A 141 14.46 18.42 4.40
CA GLU A 141 15.81 18.36 4.99
C GLU A 141 15.79 18.62 6.51
N GLN A 142 14.95 19.51 6.99
CA GLN A 142 14.83 19.79 8.42
C GLN A 142 14.15 18.63 9.14
N LEU A 143 13.16 18.02 8.49
CA LEU A 143 12.49 16.82 9.02
C LEU A 143 13.46 15.62 9.04
N PHE A 144 14.28 15.46 8.00
CA PHE A 144 15.32 14.44 7.94
C PHE A 144 16.29 14.56 9.13
N LYS A 145 16.85 15.76 9.37
CA LYS A 145 17.72 16.02 10.54
C LYS A 145 17.03 15.74 11.88
N ARG A 146 15.71 15.99 11.95
CA ARG A 146 14.91 15.69 13.13
C ARG A 146 14.79 14.18 13.36
N PHE A 147 14.62 13.40 12.30
CA PHE A 147 14.64 11.94 12.38
C PHE A 147 16.01 11.42 12.79
N GLU A 148 17.11 11.99 12.26
CA GLU A 148 18.49 11.66 12.69
C GLU A 148 18.66 11.91 14.20
N ALA A 149 18.25 13.09 14.69
CA ALA A 149 18.38 13.45 16.10
C ALA A 149 17.56 12.52 17.02
N LEU A 150 16.50 11.91 16.51
CA LEU A 150 15.69 10.89 17.20
C LEU A 150 16.27 9.48 17.10
N GLY A 151 17.36 9.28 16.36
CA GLY A 151 18.02 8.01 16.16
C GLY A 151 17.34 7.07 15.16
N TYR A 152 16.49 7.60 14.26
CA TYR A 152 15.67 6.79 13.32
C TYR A 152 16.41 6.46 12.01
N LYS A 153 17.68 6.83 11.87
CA LYS A 153 18.53 6.54 10.71
C LYS A 153 17.78 6.73 9.37
N PRO A 154 17.36 7.96 9.04
CA PRO A 154 16.60 8.23 7.84
C PRO A 154 17.44 8.10 6.58
N THR A 155 16.79 7.72 5.47
CA THR A 155 17.38 7.76 4.12
C THR A 155 16.33 8.31 3.17
N PHE A 156 16.65 9.32 2.36
CA PHE A 156 15.75 9.72 1.28
C PHE A 156 15.68 8.62 0.24
N ARG A 157 14.44 8.26 -0.15
CA ARG A 157 14.26 7.31 -1.25
C ARG A 157 14.70 7.96 -2.55
N GLU A 158 15.43 7.20 -3.34
CA GLU A 158 15.94 7.62 -4.64
C GLU A 158 15.52 6.62 -5.72
N ARG A 159 15.41 7.12 -6.95
CA ARG A 159 15.26 6.33 -8.17
C ARG A 159 16.12 6.99 -9.25
N ASP A 160 16.97 6.21 -9.92
CA ASP A 160 17.87 6.68 -10.99
C ASP A 160 18.79 7.84 -10.57
N GLY A 161 19.19 7.89 -9.28
CA GLY A 161 20.07 8.92 -8.72
C GLY A 161 19.37 10.23 -8.33
N GLU A 162 18.06 10.30 -8.47
CA GLU A 162 17.24 11.44 -8.06
C GLU A 162 16.29 11.07 -6.92
N ARG A 163 15.85 12.04 -6.11
CA ARG A 163 14.84 11.82 -5.08
C ARG A 163 13.56 11.34 -5.71
N TYR A 164 13.08 10.21 -5.20
CA TYR A 164 11.82 9.64 -5.64
C TYR A 164 10.65 10.58 -5.33
N LEU A 165 9.79 10.81 -6.33
CA LEU A 165 8.54 11.52 -6.17
C LEU A 165 7.37 10.53 -6.20
N THR A 166 6.52 10.60 -5.18
CA THR A 166 5.25 9.85 -5.15
C THR A 166 4.27 10.36 -6.20
N ASP A 167 3.17 9.66 -6.42
CA ASP A 167 2.08 10.11 -7.29
C ASP A 167 1.52 11.48 -6.85
N SER A 168 1.57 11.79 -5.54
CA SER A 168 1.19 13.08 -4.95
C SER A 168 2.31 14.14 -4.99
N LYS A 169 3.45 13.86 -5.64
CA LYS A 169 4.61 14.75 -5.76
C LYS A 169 5.31 15.08 -4.44
N ASN A 170 5.22 14.15 -3.49
CA ASN A 170 5.92 14.20 -2.23
C ASN A 170 7.21 13.36 -2.29
N TYR A 171 8.13 13.57 -1.34
CA TYR A 171 9.28 12.69 -1.13
C TYR A 171 8.94 11.54 -0.17
N ILE A 172 9.79 10.53 -0.14
CA ILE A 172 9.77 9.48 0.89
C ILE A 172 11.10 9.51 1.64
N ILE A 173 11.00 9.48 2.97
CA ILE A 173 12.11 9.21 3.88
C ILE A 173 11.86 7.83 4.48
N ASP A 174 12.76 6.90 4.22
CA ASP A 174 12.74 5.55 4.79
C ASP A 174 13.48 5.58 6.13
N LEU A 175 12.84 5.06 7.20
CA LEU A 175 13.38 5.04 8.56
C LEU A 175 13.78 3.61 8.97
N ASP A 176 15.06 3.42 9.38
CA ASP A 176 15.55 2.16 9.97
C ASP A 176 15.29 2.19 11.49
N VAL A 177 14.19 1.59 11.90
CA VAL A 177 13.62 1.70 13.27
C VAL A 177 13.26 0.35 13.91
N TYR A 178 13.92 -0.72 13.47
CA TYR A 178 13.68 -2.07 14.02
C TYR A 178 14.16 -2.20 15.48
N PRO A 179 13.40 -2.88 16.34
CA PRO A 179 12.02 -3.33 16.19
C PRO A 179 11.00 -2.25 16.57
N ILE A 180 9.90 -2.16 15.84
CA ILE A 180 8.76 -1.31 16.21
C ILE A 180 7.88 -2.11 17.18
N LYS A 181 7.95 -1.77 18.47
CA LYS A 181 7.26 -2.51 19.54
C LYS A 181 5.79 -2.13 19.68
N ASP A 182 5.45 -0.90 19.38
CA ASP A 182 4.09 -0.35 19.41
C ASP A 182 3.84 0.40 18.09
N PRO A 183 3.32 -0.30 17.06
CA PRO A 183 3.09 0.30 15.75
C PRO A 183 2.08 1.45 15.79
N ILE A 184 1.07 1.38 16.66
CA ILE A 184 0.05 2.41 16.76
C ILE A 184 0.66 3.71 17.31
N ALA A 185 1.24 3.66 18.49
CA ALA A 185 1.82 4.84 19.13
C ALA A 185 2.99 5.41 18.30
N PHE A 186 3.79 4.56 17.66
CA PHE A 186 4.87 5.01 16.80
C PHE A 186 4.34 5.69 15.53
N GLY A 187 3.32 5.12 14.90
CA GLY A 187 2.66 5.69 13.73
C GLY A 187 2.06 7.07 14.02
N GLU A 188 1.34 7.21 15.13
CA GLU A 188 0.78 8.49 15.58
C GLU A 188 1.87 9.53 15.83
N LYS A 189 2.95 9.14 16.49
CA LYS A 189 4.09 10.02 16.75
C LYS A 189 4.72 10.55 15.46
N ILE A 190 4.94 9.69 14.46
CA ILE A 190 5.49 10.10 13.16
C ILE A 190 4.49 10.99 12.41
N LYS A 191 3.22 10.60 12.34
CA LYS A 191 2.15 11.34 11.67
C LYS A 191 1.95 12.74 12.25
N GLY A 192 2.14 12.91 13.56
CA GLY A 192 2.03 14.20 14.25
C GLY A 192 3.16 15.19 13.97
N MET A 193 4.20 14.81 13.20
CA MET A 193 5.31 15.72 12.89
C MET A 193 4.96 16.60 11.68
N THR A 194 5.10 17.91 11.83
CA THR A 194 4.89 18.88 10.73
C THR A 194 5.77 18.53 9.54
N GLY A 195 5.18 18.45 8.35
CA GLY A 195 5.84 18.06 7.11
C GLY A 195 5.64 16.59 6.74
N VAL A 196 5.20 15.74 7.67
CA VAL A 196 4.76 14.36 7.37
C VAL A 196 3.36 14.40 6.75
N VAL A 197 3.22 13.78 5.59
CA VAL A 197 1.95 13.57 4.92
C VAL A 197 1.30 12.27 5.41
N GLU A 198 2.05 11.16 5.34
CA GLU A 198 1.61 9.86 5.81
C GLU A 198 2.82 8.96 6.13
N GLN A 199 2.60 7.89 6.85
CA GLN A 199 3.59 6.88 7.22
C GLN A 199 3.08 5.47 6.89
N GLY A 200 4.01 4.54 6.66
CA GLY A 200 3.74 3.22 6.12
C GLY A 200 3.24 2.16 7.12
N LEU A 201 2.95 2.52 8.37
CA LEU A 201 2.31 1.60 9.32
C LEU A 201 0.80 1.56 9.06
N PHE A 202 0.28 0.37 8.84
CA PHE A 202 -1.14 0.07 8.66
C PHE A 202 -1.58 -0.81 9.82
N THR A 203 -2.35 -0.25 10.72
CA THR A 203 -2.81 -0.90 11.95
C THR A 203 -4.32 -0.94 12.01
N ASN A 204 -4.90 -2.07 12.40
CA ASN A 204 -6.36 -2.28 12.46
C ASN A 204 -7.07 -2.04 11.12
N MET A 205 -6.42 -2.30 9.99
CA MET A 205 -6.95 -2.06 8.64
C MET A 205 -7.15 -3.34 7.84
N THR A 206 -6.59 -4.46 8.27
CA THR A 206 -6.58 -5.71 7.50
C THR A 206 -7.41 -6.76 8.17
N ASP A 207 -8.30 -7.41 7.42
CA ASP A 207 -9.20 -8.45 7.89
C ASP A 207 -8.66 -9.86 7.59
N ILE A 208 -8.00 -10.00 6.43
CA ILE A 208 -7.52 -11.29 5.92
C ILE A 208 -6.10 -11.14 5.37
N VAL A 209 -5.28 -12.15 5.61
CA VAL A 209 -3.95 -12.30 4.98
C VAL A 209 -3.92 -13.63 4.23
N LEU A 210 -3.55 -13.62 2.95
CA LEU A 210 -3.45 -14.77 2.06
C LEU A 210 -2.00 -14.99 1.61
#